data_2824233353c6a0d28805777682358162
#
_entry.id   2824233353c6a0d28805777682358162
#
_cell.length_a   1.000
_cell.length_b   1.000
_cell.length_c   1.000
_cell.angle_alpha   90.00
_cell.angle_beta   90.00
_cell.angle_gamma   90.00
#
_symmetry.space_group_name_H-M   'P 1'
#
loop_
_entity.id
_entity.type
_entity.pdbx_description
1 polymer ?
#
loop_
_entity_poly.entity_id
_entity_poly.type
_entity_poly.pdbx_seq_one_letter_code
_entity_poly.pdbx_strand_id
1 'polypeptide(L)'
;MTQKEIVTALRCHYKAIETGKCPENQCPAYERPSRGRCPGTIARNAADLIENQQKTIEALRQANEGLRFNLSAQEGDEICRAALEAFGAEAQMVMAIEEMSELTKELCKHRRGRDNVEAIAEEIADVEIMLRQMAIMFDCSFTVDKFRRYKLERLGERIKEAKQ
;
A
#
# COMPACT_ATOMS: atom_id res chain seq x y z
N MET A 1 28.89 0.94 -2.19
CA MET A 1 28.54 0.58 -0.79
C MET A 1 27.12 0.10 -0.75
N THR A 2 26.86 -1.01 -0.10
CA THR A 2 25.49 -1.52 0.14
C THR A 2 24.83 -0.74 1.28
N GLN A 3 23.49 -0.79 1.36
CA GLN A 3 22.74 -0.14 2.44
C GLN A 3 23.20 -0.58 3.84
N LYS A 4 23.59 -1.84 3.98
CA LYS A 4 24.13 -2.43 5.22
C LYS A 4 25.50 -1.83 5.60
N GLU A 5 26.36 -1.59 4.62
CA GLU A 5 27.67 -0.95 4.80
C GLU A 5 27.53 0.53 5.19
N ILE A 6 26.56 1.25 4.60
CA ILE A 6 26.25 2.65 4.94
C ILE A 6 25.77 2.75 6.39
N VAL A 7 24.84 1.89 6.82
CA VAL A 7 24.32 1.88 8.21
C VAL A 7 25.44 1.55 9.20
N THR A 8 26.32 0.60 8.86
CA THR A 8 27.46 0.24 9.72
C THR A 8 28.46 1.39 9.83
N ALA A 9 28.76 2.07 8.73
CA ALA A 9 29.63 3.23 8.70
C ALA A 9 29.06 4.41 9.52
N LEU A 10 27.75 4.67 9.45
CA LEU A 10 27.07 5.69 10.24
C LEU A 10 27.11 5.37 11.75
N ARG A 11 26.93 4.10 12.14
CA ARG A 11 27.05 3.65 13.54
C ARG A 11 28.48 3.82 14.07
N CYS A 12 29.49 3.51 13.28
CA CYS A 12 30.89 3.75 13.62
C CYS A 12 31.18 5.23 13.81
N HIS A 13 30.65 6.09 12.95
CA HIS A 13 30.83 7.54 13.04
C HIS A 13 30.19 8.12 14.31
N TYR A 14 28.95 7.70 14.63
CA TYR A 14 28.25 8.12 15.85
C TYR A 14 29.05 7.73 17.10
N LYS A 15 29.56 6.50 17.16
CA LYS A 15 30.36 6.01 18.27
C LYS A 15 31.71 6.75 18.42
N ALA A 16 32.30 7.19 17.29
CA ALA A 16 33.53 7.98 17.28
C ALA A 16 33.29 9.41 17.82
N ILE A 17 32.14 10.00 17.59
CA ILE A 17 31.75 11.30 18.16
C ILE A 17 31.56 11.19 19.66
N GLU A 18 30.90 10.14 20.17
CA GLU A 18 30.66 9.93 21.59
C GLU A 18 31.94 9.63 22.37
N THR A 19 32.86 8.85 21.83
CA THR A 19 34.01 8.32 22.54
C THR A 19 35.33 9.02 22.21
N GLY A 20 35.35 9.90 21.21
CA GLY A 20 36.55 10.56 20.71
C GLY A 20 37.56 9.61 20.02
N LYS A 21 37.22 8.33 19.85
CA LYS A 21 38.07 7.30 19.24
C LYS A 21 37.34 6.59 18.08
N CYS A 22 37.87 6.71 16.88
CA CYS A 22 37.37 5.94 15.73
C CYS A 22 37.90 4.50 15.84
N PRO A 23 37.04 3.47 15.76
CA PRO A 23 37.49 2.06 15.69
C PRO A 23 38.01 1.77 14.29
N GLU A 24 39.24 2.15 13.99
CA GLU A 24 39.90 2.15 12.69
C GLU A 24 39.83 0.80 11.94
N ASN A 25 39.76 -0.32 12.66
CA ASN A 25 39.83 -1.66 12.07
C ASN A 25 38.47 -2.30 11.75
N GLN A 26 37.34 -1.65 12.02
CA GLN A 26 35.98 -2.21 11.82
C GLN A 26 35.09 -1.35 10.92
N CYS A 27 35.58 -0.26 10.36
CA CYS A 27 34.81 0.60 9.49
C CYS A 27 34.88 0.13 8.03
N PRO A 28 33.77 -0.27 7.39
CA PRO A 28 33.77 -0.70 5.98
C PRO A 28 34.19 0.38 4.99
N ALA A 29 34.25 1.64 5.43
CA ALA A 29 34.68 2.77 4.63
C ALA A 29 36.17 3.11 4.83
N TYR A 30 36.90 2.29 5.64
CA TYR A 30 38.32 2.43 5.83
C TYR A 30 39.06 1.64 4.76
N GLU A 31 39.12 2.16 3.55
CA GLU A 31 40.10 1.75 2.55
C GLU A 31 41.42 2.40 2.85
N ARG A 32 42.45 1.55 2.98
CA ARG A 32 43.82 1.84 3.40
C ARG A 32 44.49 3.04 2.71
N PRO A 33 45.59 3.51 3.25
CA PRO A 33 45.82 4.88 3.67
C PRO A 33 46.35 5.73 2.55
N SER A 34 45.50 6.46 1.96
CA SER A 34 45.88 7.73 1.39
C SER A 34 45.10 8.84 2.09
N ARG A 35 45.66 9.22 3.23
CA ARG A 35 45.41 10.52 3.88
C ARG A 35 43.97 11.07 3.86
N GLY A 36 43.22 10.81 4.89
CA GLY A 36 42.34 11.85 5.40
C GLY A 36 40.93 11.94 4.78
N ARG A 37 40.21 10.82 4.53
CA ARG A 37 38.84 10.92 3.97
C ARG A 37 37.74 10.15 4.70
N CYS A 38 37.83 9.91 5.98
CA CYS A 38 36.78 9.09 6.56
C CYS A 38 35.49 9.81 7.01
N PRO A 39 35.45 10.88 7.79
CA PRO A 39 34.16 11.33 8.36
C PRO A 39 33.29 12.15 7.41
N GLY A 40 33.88 13.02 6.60
CA GLY A 40 33.10 13.98 5.80
C GLY A 40 32.44 13.39 4.57
N THR A 41 33.04 12.36 3.96
CA THR A 41 32.55 11.76 2.72
C THR A 41 31.37 10.82 2.97
N ILE A 42 31.43 10.03 4.06
CA ILE A 42 30.35 9.08 4.40
C ILE A 42 29.10 9.82 4.87
N ALA A 43 29.26 10.82 5.72
CA ALA A 43 28.14 11.63 6.19
C ALA A 43 27.48 12.39 5.03
N ARG A 44 28.27 12.91 4.10
CA ARG A 44 27.77 13.61 2.91
C ARG A 44 27.04 12.66 1.97
N ASN A 45 27.63 11.50 1.65
CA ASN A 45 26.99 10.50 0.79
C ASN A 45 25.71 9.93 1.40
N ALA A 46 25.64 9.77 2.74
CA ALA A 46 24.43 9.34 3.42
C ALA A 46 23.36 10.43 3.42
N ALA A 47 23.73 11.70 3.61
CA ALA A 47 22.81 12.84 3.49
C ALA A 47 22.24 12.96 2.08
N ASP A 48 23.10 12.89 1.06
CA ASP A 48 22.70 12.93 -0.36
C ASP A 48 21.76 11.76 -0.70
N LEU A 49 22.01 10.55 -0.17
CA LEU A 49 21.15 9.39 -0.37
C LEU A 49 19.77 9.58 0.27
N ILE A 50 19.73 10.08 1.50
CA ILE A 50 18.49 10.36 2.24
C ILE A 50 17.68 11.44 1.51
N GLU A 51 18.33 12.50 1.07
CA GLU A 51 17.67 13.59 0.33
C GLU A 51 17.11 13.10 -1.01
N ASN A 52 17.85 12.27 -1.76
CA ASN A 52 17.36 11.66 -3.00
C ASN A 52 16.19 10.69 -2.75
N GLN A 53 16.23 9.90 -1.68
CA GLN A 53 15.11 9.04 -1.30
C GLN A 53 13.87 9.87 -0.92
N GLN A 54 14.04 10.96 -0.17
CA GLN A 54 12.95 11.87 0.18
C GLN A 54 12.32 12.51 -1.06
N LYS A 55 13.14 12.99 -2.01
CA LYS A 55 12.65 13.52 -3.31
C LYS A 55 11.88 12.47 -4.10
N THR A 56 12.36 11.23 -4.11
CA THR A 56 11.67 10.12 -4.80
C THR A 56 10.34 9.79 -4.12
N ILE A 57 10.29 9.74 -2.79
CA ILE A 57 9.07 9.51 -2.03
C ILE A 57 8.06 10.62 -2.28
N GLU A 58 8.50 11.88 -2.29
CA GLU A 58 7.63 13.02 -2.56
C GLU A 58 7.09 13.02 -4.00
N ALA A 59 7.94 12.72 -4.99
CA ALA A 59 7.51 12.56 -6.37
C ALA A 59 6.51 11.40 -6.55
N LEU A 60 6.71 10.27 -5.86
CA LEU A 60 5.77 9.14 -5.87
C LEU A 60 4.46 9.49 -5.16
N ARG A 61 4.50 10.29 -4.08
CA ARG A 61 3.28 10.79 -3.42
C ARG A 61 2.49 11.71 -4.33
N GLN A 62 3.15 12.68 -4.98
CA GLN A 62 2.50 13.60 -5.92
C GLN A 62 1.93 12.87 -7.14
N ALA A 63 2.66 11.89 -7.70
CA ALA A 63 2.15 11.03 -8.76
C ALA A 63 0.93 10.21 -8.31
N ASN A 64 0.97 9.67 -7.08
CA ASN A 64 -0.14 8.89 -6.50
C ASN A 64 -1.34 9.79 -6.13
N GLU A 65 -1.12 11.04 -5.72
CA GLU A 65 -2.19 12.04 -5.51
C GLU A 65 -2.88 12.42 -6.82
N GLY A 66 -2.13 12.51 -7.91
CA GLY A 66 -2.70 12.74 -9.25
C GLY A 66 -3.49 11.54 -9.80
N LEU A 67 -3.19 10.33 -9.33
CA LEU A 67 -3.91 9.09 -9.68
C LEU A 67 -5.06 8.77 -8.71
N ARG A 68 -5.12 9.43 -7.55
CA ARG A 68 -6.26 9.32 -6.65
C ARG A 68 -7.42 10.13 -7.22
N PHE A 69 -8.38 9.44 -7.80
CA PHE A 69 -9.76 9.89 -7.84
C PHE A 69 -10.21 10.03 -6.37
N ASN A 70 -9.97 11.21 -5.80
CA ASN A 70 -10.36 11.52 -4.42
C ASN A 70 -11.86 11.82 -4.35
N LEU A 71 -12.68 10.83 -4.71
CA LEU A 71 -14.05 10.81 -4.24
C LEU A 71 -13.99 10.54 -2.73
N SER A 72 -14.41 11.51 -1.93
CA SER A 72 -14.64 11.27 -0.51
C SER A 72 -15.68 10.15 -0.35
N ALA A 73 -15.65 9.43 0.77
CA ALA A 73 -16.67 8.42 1.05
C ALA A 73 -18.09 8.97 0.90
N GLN A 74 -18.28 10.24 1.23
CA GLN A 74 -19.56 10.93 1.16
C GLN A 74 -20.02 11.21 -0.27
N GLU A 75 -19.12 11.69 -1.14
CA GLU A 75 -19.41 11.87 -2.58
C GLU A 75 -19.75 10.55 -3.26
N GLY A 76 -19.05 9.47 -2.92
CA GLY A 76 -19.37 8.13 -3.40
C GLY A 76 -20.76 7.64 -2.97
N ASP A 77 -21.19 7.95 -1.73
CA ASP A 77 -22.55 7.64 -1.25
C ASP A 77 -23.62 8.46 -1.97
N GLU A 78 -23.36 9.72 -2.27
CA GLU A 78 -24.26 10.58 -3.03
C GLU A 78 -24.49 10.08 -4.45
N ILE A 79 -23.42 9.66 -5.13
CA ILE A 79 -23.49 9.04 -6.47
C ILE A 79 -24.27 7.73 -6.43
N CYS A 80 -24.01 6.87 -5.43
CA CYS A 80 -24.75 5.60 -5.28
C CYS A 80 -26.23 5.82 -5.01
N ARG A 81 -26.62 6.82 -4.21
CA ARG A 81 -28.02 7.19 -4.01
C ARG A 81 -28.66 7.70 -5.30
N ALA A 82 -27.99 8.58 -6.03
CA ALA A 82 -28.47 9.08 -7.31
C ALA A 82 -28.67 7.95 -8.34
N ALA A 83 -27.79 6.96 -8.35
CA ALA A 83 -27.95 5.78 -9.22
C ALA A 83 -29.18 4.94 -8.83
N LEU A 84 -29.42 4.71 -7.53
CA LEU A 84 -30.62 4.01 -7.05
C LEU A 84 -31.91 4.76 -7.38
N GLU A 85 -31.90 6.08 -7.32
CA GLU A 85 -33.04 6.91 -7.71
C GLU A 85 -33.28 6.90 -9.21
N ALA A 86 -32.22 7.00 -10.02
CA ALA A 86 -32.31 7.10 -11.47
C ALA A 86 -32.68 5.77 -12.15
N PHE A 87 -32.13 4.66 -11.68
CA PHE A 87 -32.26 3.36 -12.34
C PHE A 87 -33.24 2.41 -11.62
N GLY A 88 -33.54 2.69 -10.37
CA GLY A 88 -34.43 1.89 -9.52
C GLY A 88 -33.73 0.74 -8.79
N ALA A 89 -34.21 0.48 -7.57
CA ALA A 89 -33.62 -0.50 -6.66
C ALA A 89 -33.54 -1.92 -7.22
N GLU A 90 -34.61 -2.38 -7.90
CA GLU A 90 -34.68 -3.71 -8.46
C GLU A 90 -33.65 -3.91 -9.60
N ALA A 91 -33.52 -2.94 -10.49
CA ALA A 91 -32.55 -2.98 -11.58
C ALA A 91 -31.11 -2.99 -11.05
N GLN A 92 -30.82 -2.17 -10.01
CA GLN A 92 -29.50 -2.15 -9.39
C GLN A 92 -29.18 -3.44 -8.62
N MET A 93 -30.18 -4.14 -8.11
CA MET A 93 -30.01 -5.46 -7.50
C MET A 93 -29.64 -6.53 -8.54
N VAL A 94 -30.28 -6.49 -9.71
CA VAL A 94 -29.93 -7.36 -10.85
C VAL A 94 -28.51 -7.06 -11.33
N MET A 95 -28.15 -5.78 -11.48
CA MET A 95 -26.80 -5.37 -11.85
C MET A 95 -25.75 -5.87 -10.87
N ALA A 96 -26.01 -5.80 -9.56
CA ALA A 96 -25.10 -6.35 -8.55
C ALA A 96 -24.83 -7.85 -8.73
N ILE A 97 -25.84 -8.62 -9.13
CA ILE A 97 -25.69 -10.06 -9.44
C ILE A 97 -24.86 -10.26 -10.71
N GLU A 98 -25.05 -9.41 -11.72
CA GLU A 98 -24.29 -9.43 -12.97
C GLU A 98 -22.81 -9.18 -12.74
N GLU A 99 -22.44 -8.10 -12.04
CA GLU A 99 -21.04 -7.77 -11.74
C GLU A 99 -20.34 -8.84 -10.89
N MET A 100 -21.01 -9.42 -9.90
CA MET A 100 -20.48 -10.56 -9.16
C MET A 100 -20.24 -11.78 -10.06
N SER A 101 -21.06 -11.98 -11.10
CA SER A 101 -20.90 -13.07 -12.05
C SER A 101 -19.74 -12.81 -13.00
N GLU A 102 -19.53 -11.55 -13.42
CA GLU A 102 -18.41 -11.14 -14.25
C GLU A 102 -17.08 -11.27 -13.52
N LEU A 103 -16.98 -10.83 -12.28
CA LEU A 103 -15.80 -11.08 -11.42
C LEU A 103 -15.51 -12.59 -11.30
N THR A 104 -16.54 -13.39 -11.06
CA THR A 104 -16.39 -14.85 -10.99
C THR A 104 -15.83 -15.42 -12.30
N LYS A 105 -16.29 -14.95 -13.43
CA LYS A 105 -15.83 -15.34 -14.78
C LYS A 105 -14.34 -15.01 -14.97
N GLU A 106 -13.92 -13.79 -14.60
CA GLU A 106 -12.52 -13.36 -14.75
C GLU A 106 -11.57 -14.13 -13.80
N LEU A 107 -11.97 -14.38 -12.56
CA LEU A 107 -11.23 -15.23 -11.63
C LEU A 107 -11.08 -16.67 -12.15
N CYS A 108 -12.12 -17.22 -12.75
CA CYS A 108 -12.06 -18.53 -13.40
C CYS A 108 -11.12 -18.57 -14.61
N LYS A 109 -11.02 -17.48 -15.40
CA LYS A 109 -10.06 -17.35 -16.51
C LYS A 109 -8.62 -17.30 -15.97
N HIS A 110 -8.37 -16.50 -14.93
CA HIS A 110 -7.07 -16.37 -14.29
C HIS A 110 -6.58 -17.73 -13.74
N ARG A 111 -7.44 -18.45 -13.04
CA ARG A 111 -7.15 -19.80 -12.52
C ARG A 111 -6.75 -20.79 -13.64
N ARG A 112 -7.21 -20.60 -14.87
CA ARG A 112 -6.83 -21.39 -16.06
C ARG A 112 -5.56 -20.91 -16.74
N GLY A 113 -4.81 -19.97 -16.12
CA GLY A 113 -3.53 -19.47 -16.62
C GLY A 113 -3.64 -18.27 -17.55
N ARG A 114 -4.79 -17.58 -17.61
CA ARG A 114 -4.89 -16.33 -18.36
C ARG A 114 -4.29 -15.18 -17.59
N ASP A 115 -3.52 -14.34 -18.27
CA ASP A 115 -3.06 -13.06 -17.72
C ASP A 115 -4.16 -12.01 -17.99
N ASN A 116 -4.94 -11.71 -16.95
CA ASN A 116 -6.10 -10.80 -16.99
C ASN A 116 -6.30 -10.03 -15.69
N VAL A 117 -5.19 -9.64 -15.03
CA VAL A 117 -5.22 -8.93 -13.75
C VAL A 117 -5.96 -7.60 -13.86
N GLU A 118 -5.82 -6.89 -14.99
CA GLU A 118 -6.50 -5.62 -15.23
C GLU A 118 -8.03 -5.80 -15.30
N ALA A 119 -8.52 -6.81 -16.02
CA ALA A 119 -9.94 -7.14 -16.06
C ALA A 119 -10.49 -7.57 -14.68
N ILE A 120 -9.69 -8.29 -13.88
CA ILE A 120 -10.08 -8.62 -12.51
C ILE A 120 -10.19 -7.35 -11.65
N ALA A 121 -9.29 -6.38 -11.82
CA ALA A 121 -9.33 -5.13 -11.07
C ALA A 121 -10.56 -4.28 -11.44
N GLU A 122 -10.96 -4.25 -12.71
CA GLU A 122 -12.18 -3.62 -13.21
C GLU A 122 -13.41 -4.23 -12.53
N GLU A 123 -13.58 -5.53 -12.61
CA GLU A 123 -14.74 -6.23 -12.02
C GLU A 123 -14.77 -6.13 -10.48
N ILE A 124 -13.61 -6.05 -9.81
CA ILE A 124 -13.58 -5.78 -8.37
C ILE A 124 -14.16 -4.39 -8.06
N ALA A 125 -13.80 -3.37 -8.85
CA ALA A 125 -14.30 -2.02 -8.65
C ALA A 125 -15.82 -1.95 -8.87
N ASP A 126 -16.34 -2.61 -9.91
CA ASP A 126 -17.77 -2.66 -10.21
C ASP A 126 -18.55 -3.37 -9.09
N VAL A 127 -18.07 -4.51 -8.62
CA VAL A 127 -18.66 -5.20 -7.46
C VAL A 127 -18.63 -4.34 -6.20
N GLU A 128 -17.53 -3.62 -5.92
CA GLU A 128 -17.45 -2.73 -4.74
C GLU A 128 -18.48 -1.59 -4.80
N ILE A 129 -18.67 -0.99 -5.98
CA ILE A 129 -19.69 0.04 -6.21
C ILE A 129 -21.10 -0.53 -5.99
N MET A 130 -21.39 -1.70 -6.56
CA MET A 130 -22.69 -2.33 -6.40
C MET A 130 -22.98 -2.76 -4.97
N LEU A 131 -21.99 -3.32 -4.26
CA LEU A 131 -22.14 -3.68 -2.83
C LEU A 131 -22.41 -2.43 -1.96
N ARG A 132 -21.82 -1.29 -2.30
CA ARG A 132 -22.10 -0.02 -1.62
C ARG A 132 -23.53 0.44 -1.86
N GLN A 133 -24.03 0.36 -3.10
CA GLN A 133 -25.43 0.63 -3.43
C GLN A 133 -26.39 -0.29 -2.63
N MET A 134 -26.07 -1.60 -2.56
CA MET A 134 -26.88 -2.54 -1.77
C MET A 134 -26.88 -2.17 -0.29
N ALA A 135 -25.74 -1.80 0.28
CA ALA A 135 -25.67 -1.38 1.69
C ALA A 135 -26.52 -0.13 2.00
N ILE A 136 -26.58 0.81 1.05
CA ILE A 136 -27.43 2.02 1.12
C ILE A 136 -28.90 1.65 0.96
N MET A 137 -29.23 0.87 -0.07
CA MET A 137 -30.61 0.47 -0.40
C MET A 137 -31.31 -0.27 0.74
N PHE A 138 -30.56 -1.17 1.40
CA PHE A 138 -31.10 -1.95 2.55
C PHE A 138 -30.89 -1.27 3.90
N ASP A 139 -30.38 -0.03 3.92
CA ASP A 139 -30.05 0.72 5.14
C ASP A 139 -29.24 -0.11 6.15
N CYS A 140 -28.26 -0.85 5.65
CA CYS A 140 -27.49 -1.79 6.48
C CYS A 140 -25.97 -1.48 6.54
N SER A 141 -25.53 -0.31 6.12
CA SER A 141 -24.11 0.09 6.06
C SER A 141 -23.39 -0.12 7.39
N PHE A 142 -23.99 0.33 8.51
CA PHE A 142 -23.43 0.12 9.85
C PHE A 142 -23.30 -1.37 10.21
N THR A 143 -24.31 -2.15 9.86
CA THR A 143 -24.32 -3.61 10.14
C THR A 143 -23.27 -4.34 9.31
N VAL A 144 -23.08 -3.94 8.05
CA VAL A 144 -22.01 -4.46 7.17
C VAL A 144 -20.64 -4.17 7.77
N ASP A 145 -20.40 -2.93 8.25
CA ASP A 145 -19.12 -2.56 8.86
C ASP A 145 -18.85 -3.32 10.16
N LYS A 146 -19.87 -3.54 10.98
CA LYS A 146 -19.79 -4.38 12.18
C LYS A 146 -19.38 -5.81 11.83
N PHE A 147 -20.04 -6.43 10.85
CA PHE A 147 -19.70 -7.79 10.40
C PHE A 147 -18.34 -7.87 9.75
N ARG A 148 -17.96 -6.87 8.94
CA ARG A 148 -16.63 -6.80 8.32
C ARG A 148 -15.54 -6.81 9.39
N ARG A 149 -15.64 -6.00 10.43
CA ARG A 149 -14.70 -5.94 11.54
C ARG A 149 -14.58 -7.30 12.24
N TYR A 150 -15.68 -7.87 12.65
CA TYR A 150 -15.71 -9.17 13.31
C TYR A 150 -15.08 -10.29 12.45
N LYS A 151 -15.41 -10.31 11.14
CA LYS A 151 -14.88 -11.31 10.22
C LYS A 151 -13.38 -11.14 9.99
N LEU A 152 -12.86 -9.91 9.96
CA LEU A 152 -11.43 -9.64 9.86
C LEU A 152 -10.67 -10.06 11.11
N GLU A 153 -11.21 -9.81 12.30
CA GLU A 153 -10.63 -10.26 13.57
C GLU A 153 -10.52 -11.81 13.58
N ARG A 154 -11.60 -12.50 13.27
CA ARG A 154 -11.62 -13.97 13.16
C ARG A 154 -10.67 -14.50 12.10
N LEU A 155 -10.52 -13.84 10.96
CA LEU A 155 -9.54 -14.20 9.94
C LEU A 155 -8.11 -14.07 10.48
N GLY A 156 -7.82 -13.00 11.21
CA GLY A 156 -6.52 -12.78 11.86
C GLY A 156 -6.17 -13.89 12.86
N GLU A 157 -7.13 -14.37 13.63
CA GLU A 157 -6.94 -15.50 14.54
C GLU A 157 -6.62 -16.80 13.79
N ARG A 158 -7.40 -17.14 12.78
CA ARG A 158 -7.15 -18.31 11.92
C ARG A 158 -5.78 -18.30 11.25
N ILE A 159 -5.29 -17.12 10.83
CA ILE A 159 -3.94 -16.98 10.24
C ILE A 159 -2.86 -17.29 11.29
N LYS A 160 -3.06 -16.87 12.55
CA LYS A 160 -2.12 -17.16 13.65
C LYS A 160 -2.07 -18.65 13.94
N GLU A 161 -3.23 -19.32 14.01
CA GLU A 161 -3.33 -20.78 14.23
C GLU A 161 -2.67 -21.57 13.09
N ALA A 162 -2.82 -21.13 11.83
CA ALA A 162 -2.25 -21.83 10.67
C ALA A 162 -0.71 -21.68 10.55
N LYS A 163 -0.08 -20.79 11.34
CA LYS A 163 1.37 -20.57 11.36
C LYS A 163 2.07 -21.28 12.52
N GLN A 164 1.33 -21.92 13.40
CA GLN A 164 1.83 -22.76 14.50
C GLN A 164 1.92 -24.22 14.05
#